data_b241847910eb434ffef2a13f260f8cb6
#
_entry.id   b241847910eb434ffef2a13f260f8cb6
#
_cell.length_a   1.000
_cell.length_b   1.000
_cell.length_c   1.000
_cell.angle_alpha   90.00
_cell.angle_beta   90.00
_cell.angle_gamma   90.00
#
_symmetry.space_group_name_H-M   'P 1'
#
loop_
_entity.id
_entity.type
_entity.pdbx_description
1 polymer ?
#
loop_
_entity_poly.entity_id
_entity_poly.type
_entity_poly.pdbx_seq_one_letter_code
_entity_poly.pdbx_strand_id
1 'polypeptide(L)'
;MLYKKNYLSTLSDELFRSPTSEYRAAPFWAWNCRLEEDELLRQIEIFHEMGFGGFHMHVRTGMDTEYLSDEFMHLIRSCTDKAKSEKMLAWLYDEDRWPSGAAGGIVTKDKRFRARHLLFTVRPYDGSAGFTDDSTSRGVRSEDGELLACYDIVLDSDGYLKSYKRI
;
A
#
# COMPACT_ATOMS: atom_id res chain seq x y z
N MET A 1 23.21 6.47 -6.42
CA MET A 1 23.18 6.87 -4.99
C MET A 1 22.45 8.21 -4.92
N LEU A 2 21.37 8.29 -4.15
CA LEU A 2 20.49 9.47 -4.12
C LEU A 2 21.13 10.66 -3.38
N TYR A 3 22.05 10.39 -2.46
CA TYR A 3 22.77 11.39 -1.68
C TYR A 3 24.18 10.88 -1.33
N LYS A 4 25.08 11.82 -1.04
CA LYS A 4 26.45 11.51 -0.67
C LYS A 4 26.48 10.98 0.77
N LYS A 5 26.95 9.75 0.96
CA LYS A 5 27.10 9.19 2.31
C LYS A 5 28.18 9.97 3.07
N ASN A 6 27.90 10.23 4.35
CA ASN A 6 28.92 10.73 5.26
C ASN A 6 29.78 9.55 5.74
N TYR A 7 31.09 9.64 5.51
CA TYR A 7 32.09 8.64 5.93
C TYR A 7 32.98 9.18 7.04
N LEU A 8 32.63 10.30 7.67
CA LEU A 8 33.42 10.83 8.78
C LEU A 8 33.37 9.87 9.96
N SER A 9 34.54 9.62 10.56
CA SER A 9 34.64 8.77 11.76
C SER A 9 34.26 9.50 13.05
N THR A 10 34.10 10.82 12.98
CA THR A 10 33.72 11.68 14.10
C THR A 10 32.51 12.54 13.73
N LEU A 11 31.74 12.94 14.74
CA LEU A 11 30.63 13.87 14.55
C LEU A 11 31.17 15.23 14.07
N SER A 12 30.55 15.77 13.01
CA SER A 12 30.83 17.13 12.51
C SER A 12 29.90 18.13 13.21
N ASP A 13 30.44 19.08 13.93
CA ASP A 13 29.67 20.15 14.57
C ASP A 13 28.87 20.96 13.55
N GLU A 14 29.42 21.20 12.36
CA GLU A 14 28.74 21.90 11.28
C GLU A 14 27.52 21.10 10.80
N LEU A 15 27.70 19.81 10.50
CA LEU A 15 26.62 18.93 10.07
C LEU A 15 25.55 18.75 11.16
N PHE A 16 25.94 18.74 12.43
CA PHE A 16 25.01 18.69 13.54
C PHE A 16 24.18 19.96 13.67
N ARG A 17 24.78 21.14 13.49
CA ARG A 17 24.08 22.42 13.57
C ARG A 17 23.24 22.72 12.35
N SER A 18 23.64 22.26 11.18
CA SER A 18 22.99 22.47 9.89
C SER A 18 22.93 21.16 9.10
N PRO A 19 22.06 20.22 9.51
CA PRO A 19 21.97 18.92 8.86
C PRO A 19 21.49 19.04 7.43
N THR A 20 22.11 18.28 6.54
CA THR A 20 21.64 18.11 5.15
C THR A 20 20.37 17.26 5.10
N SER A 21 19.70 17.23 3.96
CA SER A 21 18.37 16.62 3.79
C SER A 21 18.28 15.18 4.25
N GLU A 22 19.34 14.38 4.07
CA GLU A 22 19.39 12.97 4.47
C GLU A 22 19.36 12.75 5.99
N TYR A 23 19.60 13.79 6.79
CA TYR A 23 19.55 13.74 8.27
C TYR A 23 18.29 14.40 8.85
N ARG A 24 17.42 14.93 8.00
CA ARG A 24 16.16 15.55 8.41
C ARG A 24 15.00 14.59 8.23
N ALA A 25 13.92 14.82 8.96
CA ALA A 25 12.71 14.03 8.82
C ALA A 25 12.09 14.13 7.42
N ALA A 26 11.42 13.07 7.00
CA ALA A 26 10.66 13.02 5.76
C ALA A 26 9.24 12.54 6.06
N PRO A 27 8.20 13.38 5.89
CA PRO A 27 6.84 13.01 6.16
C PRO A 27 6.33 11.97 5.16
N PHE A 28 5.40 11.15 5.64
CA PHE A 28 4.59 10.29 4.83
C PHE A 28 3.45 11.12 4.24
N TRP A 29 3.57 11.51 2.98
CA TRP A 29 2.67 12.46 2.34
C TRP A 29 1.51 11.73 1.65
N ALA A 30 0.37 11.71 2.32
CA ALA A 30 -0.80 10.98 1.87
C ALA A 30 -1.53 11.72 0.74
N TRP A 31 -1.55 11.14 -0.45
CA TRP A 31 -2.31 11.59 -1.61
C TRP A 31 -3.70 10.93 -1.60
N ASN A 32 -4.69 11.67 -1.10
CA ASN A 32 -6.03 11.16 -0.81
C ASN A 32 -7.18 12.02 -1.36
N CYS A 33 -6.91 12.80 -2.39
CA CYS A 33 -7.88 13.64 -3.10
C CYS A 33 -7.54 13.70 -4.59
N ARG A 34 -8.25 14.54 -5.35
CA ARG A 34 -7.80 14.97 -6.67
C ARG A 34 -6.49 15.71 -6.50
N LEU A 35 -5.48 15.32 -7.28
CA LEU A 35 -4.15 15.94 -7.22
C LEU A 35 -4.11 17.13 -8.17
N GLU A 36 -3.73 18.29 -7.61
CA GLU A 36 -3.56 19.52 -8.35
C GLU A 36 -2.08 19.94 -8.24
N GLU A 37 -1.43 20.16 -9.38
CA GLU A 37 0.03 20.40 -9.44
C GLU A 37 0.45 21.59 -8.57
N ASP A 38 -0.22 22.72 -8.71
CA ASP A 38 0.10 23.93 -7.96
C ASP A 38 0.02 23.73 -6.44
N GLU A 39 -0.99 22.96 -6.00
CA GLU A 39 -1.14 22.64 -4.57
C GLU A 39 -0.06 21.69 -4.08
N LEU A 40 0.31 20.69 -4.88
CA LEU A 40 1.41 19.77 -4.54
C LEU A 40 2.74 20.54 -4.41
N LEU A 41 3.04 21.42 -5.36
CA LEU A 41 4.26 22.23 -5.33
C LEU A 41 4.28 23.18 -4.13
N ARG A 42 3.15 23.82 -3.83
CA ARG A 42 2.99 24.65 -2.62
C ARG A 42 3.23 23.87 -1.34
N GLN A 43 2.72 22.64 -1.23
CA GLN A 43 2.95 21.80 -0.05
C GLN A 43 4.42 21.41 0.10
N ILE A 44 5.14 21.20 -0.99
CA ILE A 44 6.60 20.94 -0.94
C ILE A 44 7.35 22.17 -0.40
N GLU A 45 6.94 23.38 -0.77
CA GLU A 45 7.51 24.61 -0.20
C GLU A 45 7.30 24.67 1.31
N ILE A 46 6.10 24.34 1.78
CA ILE A 46 5.81 24.26 3.22
C ILE A 46 6.69 23.20 3.91
N PHE A 47 6.86 22.02 3.30
CA PHE A 47 7.76 21.00 3.87
C PHE A 47 9.20 21.53 4.00
N HIS A 48 9.67 22.25 2.99
CA HIS A 48 10.99 22.88 3.04
C HIS A 48 11.07 23.93 4.17
N GLU A 49 10.09 24.82 4.28
CA GLU A 49 10.01 25.83 5.33
C GLU A 49 9.95 25.23 6.74
N MET A 50 9.25 24.09 6.91
CA MET A 50 9.18 23.34 8.15
C MET A 50 10.50 22.62 8.48
N GLY A 51 11.47 22.62 7.58
CA GLY A 51 12.78 21.99 7.79
C GLY A 51 12.83 20.50 7.49
N PHE A 52 11.85 19.94 6.80
CA PHE A 52 11.91 18.55 6.34
C PHE A 52 13.01 18.36 5.28
N GLY A 53 13.65 17.20 5.29
CA GLY A 53 14.69 16.84 4.32
C GLY A 53 14.15 16.19 3.06
N GLY A 54 12.91 15.80 3.06
CA GLY A 54 12.24 15.14 1.95
C GLY A 54 10.82 14.72 2.28
N PHE A 55 10.23 13.90 1.42
CA PHE A 55 8.86 13.40 1.58
C PHE A 55 8.65 12.09 0.84
N HIS A 56 7.66 11.31 1.27
CA HIS A 56 7.23 10.09 0.60
C HIS A 56 5.86 10.33 -0.04
N MET A 57 5.82 10.38 -1.38
CA MET A 57 4.57 10.44 -2.14
C MET A 57 3.84 9.12 -2.02
N HIS A 58 2.71 9.09 -1.35
CA HIS A 58 1.97 7.86 -1.08
C HIS A 58 0.49 7.98 -1.43
N VAL A 59 0.07 7.13 -2.34
CA VAL A 59 -1.33 7.02 -2.73
C VAL A 59 -2.15 6.41 -1.59
N ARG A 60 -3.26 7.08 -1.23
CA ARG A 60 -4.18 6.63 -0.18
C ARG A 60 -5.61 6.57 -0.69
N THR A 61 -6.45 5.91 0.10
CA THR A 61 -7.89 5.87 -0.14
C THR A 61 -8.44 7.29 -0.26
N GLY A 62 -9.16 7.56 -1.35
CA GLY A 62 -9.70 8.87 -1.68
C GLY A 62 -8.96 9.59 -2.81
N MET A 63 -7.80 9.08 -3.28
CA MET A 63 -7.19 9.64 -4.48
C MET A 63 -8.11 9.49 -5.69
N ASP A 64 -8.37 10.58 -6.38
CA ASP A 64 -9.26 10.67 -7.54
C ASP A 64 -8.48 10.82 -8.87
N THR A 65 -7.17 11.05 -8.81
CA THR A 65 -6.29 10.98 -9.98
C THR A 65 -6.01 9.52 -10.31
N GLU A 66 -6.17 9.12 -11.57
CA GLU A 66 -5.98 7.72 -11.98
C GLU A 66 -4.54 7.26 -11.76
N TYR A 67 -4.39 6.19 -10.98
CA TYR A 67 -3.08 5.62 -10.63
C TYR A 67 -2.33 5.11 -11.85
N LEU A 68 -1.05 5.47 -11.96
CA LEU A 68 -0.15 5.17 -13.09
C LEU A 68 -0.58 5.77 -14.43
N SER A 69 -1.54 6.70 -14.46
CA SER A 69 -1.84 7.48 -15.66
C SER A 69 -0.70 8.42 -16.04
N ASP A 70 -0.72 8.95 -17.26
CA ASP A 70 0.24 9.96 -17.70
C ASP A 70 0.19 11.22 -16.81
N GLU A 71 -1.02 11.62 -16.38
CA GLU A 71 -1.22 12.73 -15.44
C GLU A 71 -0.54 12.43 -14.10
N PHE A 72 -0.78 11.25 -13.52
CA PHE A 72 -0.14 10.83 -12.27
C PHE A 72 1.38 10.84 -12.38
N MET A 73 1.92 10.30 -13.46
CA MET A 73 3.37 10.27 -13.69
C MET A 73 3.96 11.65 -13.97
N HIS A 74 3.18 12.57 -14.55
CA HIS A 74 3.56 13.96 -14.68
C HIS A 74 3.70 14.63 -13.31
N LEU A 75 2.70 14.50 -12.45
CA LEU A 75 2.72 15.06 -11.09
C LEU A 75 3.88 14.54 -10.25
N ILE A 76 4.21 13.24 -10.35
CA ILE A 76 5.41 12.67 -9.70
C ILE A 76 6.68 13.36 -10.20
N ARG A 77 6.81 13.58 -11.51
CA ARG A 77 7.98 14.28 -12.08
C ARG A 77 8.06 15.71 -11.56
N SER A 78 6.97 16.47 -11.60
CA SER A 78 6.91 17.84 -11.10
C SER A 78 7.31 17.94 -9.62
N CYS A 79 6.78 17.04 -8.77
CA CYS A 79 7.15 16.96 -7.35
C CYS A 79 8.64 16.62 -7.17
N THR A 80 9.17 15.70 -7.97
CA THR A 80 10.58 15.30 -7.90
C THR A 80 11.51 16.42 -8.35
N ASP A 81 11.15 17.15 -9.41
CA ASP A 81 11.93 18.29 -9.90
C ASP A 81 11.91 19.46 -8.90
N LYS A 82 10.75 19.73 -8.30
CA LYS A 82 10.61 20.71 -7.21
C LYS A 82 11.47 20.32 -6.01
N ALA A 83 11.41 19.08 -5.56
CA ALA A 83 12.24 18.57 -4.45
C ALA A 83 13.73 18.79 -4.75
N LYS A 84 14.15 18.49 -5.97
CA LYS A 84 15.54 18.68 -6.41
C LYS A 84 15.97 20.15 -6.36
N SER A 85 15.10 21.06 -6.79
CA SER A 85 15.39 22.51 -6.73
C SER A 85 15.55 23.01 -5.29
N GLU A 86 14.77 22.46 -4.37
CA GLU A 86 14.82 22.78 -2.94
C GLU A 86 15.86 21.94 -2.16
N LYS A 87 16.68 21.14 -2.86
CA LYS A 87 17.67 20.21 -2.26
C LYS A 87 17.04 19.23 -1.26
N MET A 88 15.79 18.85 -1.50
CA MET A 88 15.05 17.85 -0.74
C MET A 88 15.14 16.47 -1.41
N LEU A 89 14.87 15.42 -0.64
CA LEU A 89 14.76 14.07 -1.13
C LEU A 89 13.29 13.71 -1.41
N ALA A 90 13.04 13.01 -2.50
CA ALA A 90 11.70 12.54 -2.85
C ALA A 90 11.71 11.03 -3.02
N TRP A 91 10.76 10.36 -2.39
CA TRP A 91 10.51 8.92 -2.54
C TRP A 91 9.11 8.70 -3.07
N LEU A 92 9.00 7.79 -4.00
CA LEU A 92 7.72 7.26 -4.42
C LEU A 92 7.44 5.97 -3.66
N TYR A 93 6.29 5.92 -3.00
CA TYR A 93 5.76 4.70 -2.43
C TYR A 93 5.05 3.93 -3.54
N ASP A 94 5.45 2.69 -3.78
CA ASP A 94 5.10 1.91 -4.99
C ASP A 94 3.71 1.26 -4.96
N GLU A 95 2.80 1.76 -4.14
CA GLU A 95 1.46 1.19 -3.99
C GLU A 95 0.34 2.18 -4.34
N ASP A 96 -0.72 1.63 -4.95
CA ASP A 96 -2.02 2.29 -5.00
C ASP A 96 -2.82 1.87 -3.77
N ARG A 97 -2.64 2.42 -2.65
CA ARG A 97 -3.31 2.01 -1.40
C ARG A 97 -2.77 0.72 -0.79
N TRP A 98 -2.76 0.67 0.48
CA TRP A 98 -2.46 -0.50 1.28
C TRP A 98 -3.69 -1.41 1.42
N PRO A 99 -3.57 -2.74 1.33
CA PRO A 99 -2.35 -3.54 1.18
C PRO A 99 -1.88 -3.66 -0.27
N SER A 100 -0.57 -3.95 -0.42
CA SER A 100 0.12 -4.14 -1.70
C SER A 100 -0.45 -5.24 -2.59
N GLY A 101 -0.12 -5.18 -3.87
CA GLY A 101 -0.29 -6.27 -4.84
C GLY A 101 -1.39 -6.07 -5.87
N ALA A 102 -2.26 -5.08 -5.70
CA ALA A 102 -3.33 -4.81 -6.66
C ALA A 102 -2.92 -3.86 -7.80
N ALA A 103 -1.95 -2.97 -7.55
CA ALA A 103 -1.52 -1.92 -8.48
C ALA A 103 -2.71 -1.14 -9.07
N GLY A 104 -3.55 -0.55 -8.20
CA GLY A 104 -4.76 0.13 -8.65
C GLY A 104 -5.85 -0.78 -9.24
N GLY A 105 -5.73 -2.08 -9.03
CA GLY A 105 -6.60 -3.09 -9.64
C GLY A 105 -6.12 -3.57 -11.02
N ILE A 106 -5.05 -3.00 -11.56
CA ILE A 106 -4.52 -3.35 -12.89
C ILE A 106 -4.13 -4.84 -12.92
N VAL A 107 -3.35 -5.30 -11.94
CA VAL A 107 -2.91 -6.71 -11.86
C VAL A 107 -4.10 -7.64 -11.56
N THR A 108 -4.94 -7.28 -10.60
CA THR A 108 -6.05 -8.12 -10.16
C THR A 108 -7.30 -8.03 -11.06
N LYS A 109 -7.27 -7.23 -12.12
CA LYS A 109 -8.26 -7.28 -13.19
C LYS A 109 -8.27 -8.67 -13.83
N ASP A 110 -7.11 -9.27 -14.03
CA ASP A 110 -7.01 -10.67 -14.46
C ASP A 110 -7.19 -11.59 -13.24
N LYS A 111 -8.22 -12.44 -13.29
CA LYS A 111 -8.57 -13.37 -12.20
C LYS A 111 -7.44 -14.33 -11.84
N ARG A 112 -6.54 -14.64 -12.78
CA ARG A 112 -5.40 -15.54 -12.55
C ARG A 112 -4.40 -15.00 -11.53
N PHE A 113 -4.34 -13.68 -11.36
CA PHE A 113 -3.43 -13.00 -10.42
C PHE A 113 -4.08 -12.61 -9.11
N ARG A 114 -5.33 -13.02 -8.87
CA ARG A 114 -6.02 -12.76 -7.60
C ARG A 114 -5.58 -13.75 -6.54
N ALA A 115 -5.44 -13.27 -5.31
CA ALA A 115 -5.27 -14.15 -4.16
C ALA A 115 -6.47 -15.08 -4.05
N ARG A 116 -6.20 -16.35 -3.75
CA ARG A 116 -7.22 -17.36 -3.50
C ARG A 116 -7.20 -17.74 -2.03
N HIS A 117 -8.37 -18.02 -1.50
CA HIS A 117 -8.56 -18.45 -0.13
C HIS A 117 -9.15 -19.86 -0.12
N LEU A 118 -8.65 -20.71 0.76
CA LEU A 118 -9.28 -21.97 1.05
C LEU A 118 -10.32 -21.73 2.15
N LEU A 119 -11.57 -22.03 1.86
CA LEU A 119 -12.68 -21.83 2.77
C LEU A 119 -13.14 -23.20 3.30
N PHE A 120 -13.19 -23.30 4.63
CA PHE A 120 -13.83 -24.42 5.31
C PHE A 120 -15.17 -23.96 5.85
N THR A 121 -16.23 -24.68 5.55
CA THR A 121 -17.58 -24.34 6.01
C THR A 121 -18.38 -25.59 6.31
N VAL A 122 -19.22 -25.54 7.32
CA VAL A 122 -20.22 -26.57 7.64
C VAL A 122 -21.52 -26.40 6.85
N ARG A 123 -21.65 -25.33 6.08
CA ARG A 123 -22.82 -25.07 5.25
C ARG A 123 -22.56 -25.51 3.82
N PRO A 124 -23.58 -26.05 3.12
CA PRO A 124 -23.47 -26.30 1.69
C PRO A 124 -23.06 -25.01 0.97
N TYR A 125 -22.06 -25.11 0.10
CA TYR A 125 -21.66 -24.00 -0.74
C TYR A 125 -22.61 -23.94 -1.95
N ASP A 126 -23.41 -22.90 -2.02
CA ASP A 126 -24.37 -22.71 -3.11
C ASP A 126 -23.92 -21.67 -4.16
N GLY A 127 -22.71 -21.15 -4.00
CA GLY A 127 -22.15 -20.14 -4.90
C GLY A 127 -22.68 -18.73 -4.70
N SER A 128 -23.77 -18.55 -3.94
CA SER A 128 -24.45 -17.26 -3.78
C SER A 128 -24.08 -16.54 -2.48
N ALA A 129 -23.55 -17.24 -1.50
CA ALA A 129 -23.24 -16.67 -0.19
C ALA A 129 -21.88 -16.01 -0.20
N GLY A 130 -21.85 -14.70 -0.28
CA GLY A 130 -20.71 -13.94 0.20
C GLY A 130 -20.51 -14.27 1.69
N PHE A 131 -19.43 -14.96 2.04
CA PHE A 131 -19.08 -15.12 3.44
C PHE A 131 -18.58 -13.78 3.96
N THR A 132 -19.45 -13.08 4.64
CA THR A 132 -19.08 -11.98 5.51
C THR A 132 -18.84 -12.56 6.89
N ASP A 133 -17.60 -12.83 7.20
CA ASP A 133 -17.18 -12.82 8.58
C ASP A 133 -17.08 -11.35 8.99
N ASP A 134 -17.87 -10.98 9.95
CA ASP A 134 -18.10 -9.62 10.42
C ASP A 134 -16.90 -9.01 11.12
N SER A 135 -15.91 -9.76 11.49
CA SER A 135 -14.78 -9.28 12.29
C SER A 135 -13.56 -8.85 11.49
N THR A 136 -13.40 -9.32 10.27
CA THR A 136 -12.21 -9.02 9.45
C THR A 136 -12.49 -8.87 7.97
N SER A 137 -13.72 -8.60 7.62
CA SER A 137 -14.30 -8.74 6.29
C SER A 137 -13.63 -7.88 5.22
N ARG A 138 -12.52 -8.36 4.78
CA ARG A 138 -12.16 -8.22 3.37
C ARG A 138 -13.04 -9.24 2.66
N GLY A 139 -14.20 -8.79 2.17
CA GLY A 139 -15.18 -9.68 1.60
C GLY A 139 -14.56 -10.67 0.64
N VAL A 140 -14.59 -11.94 0.99
CA VAL A 140 -14.24 -13.01 0.07
C VAL A 140 -15.36 -13.04 -0.97
N ARG A 141 -15.06 -12.61 -2.19
CA ARG A 141 -16.01 -12.70 -3.29
C ARG A 141 -16.09 -14.15 -3.74
N SER A 142 -17.23 -14.76 -3.59
CA SER A 142 -17.48 -16.17 -3.90
C SER A 142 -17.78 -16.44 -5.38
N GLU A 143 -17.85 -15.41 -6.22
CA GLU A 143 -18.25 -15.51 -7.62
C GLU A 143 -17.44 -16.51 -8.47
N ASP A 144 -16.25 -16.89 -7.99
CA ASP A 144 -15.35 -17.81 -8.65
C ASP A 144 -14.92 -18.97 -7.73
N GLY A 145 -15.76 -19.31 -6.75
CA GLY A 145 -15.48 -20.43 -5.83
C GLY A 145 -15.63 -21.78 -6.53
N GLU A 146 -14.73 -22.68 -6.20
CA GLU A 146 -14.73 -24.07 -6.68
C GLU A 146 -14.81 -25.02 -5.49
N LEU A 147 -15.76 -25.96 -5.50
CA LEU A 147 -15.86 -26.99 -4.48
C LEU A 147 -14.72 -27.99 -4.68
N LEU A 148 -13.75 -27.99 -3.77
CA LEU A 148 -12.60 -28.89 -3.85
C LEU A 148 -12.90 -30.25 -3.25
N ALA A 149 -13.62 -30.29 -2.15
CA ALA A 149 -13.99 -31.52 -1.46
C ALA A 149 -15.12 -31.28 -0.46
N CYS A 150 -15.89 -32.33 -0.20
CA CYS A 150 -16.84 -32.40 0.89
C CYS A 150 -16.48 -33.58 1.79
N TYR A 151 -16.65 -33.39 3.09
CA TYR A 151 -16.32 -34.41 4.09
C TYR A 151 -17.47 -34.56 5.08
N ASP A 152 -17.80 -35.83 5.38
CA ASP A 152 -18.56 -36.16 6.56
C ASP A 152 -17.60 -36.31 7.74
N ILE A 153 -17.80 -35.54 8.81
CA ILE A 153 -16.88 -35.47 9.94
C ILE A 153 -17.58 -35.88 11.23
N VAL A 154 -16.86 -36.61 12.09
CA VAL A 154 -17.29 -36.92 13.44
C VAL A 154 -16.32 -36.25 14.41
N LEU A 155 -16.89 -35.50 15.35
CA LEU A 155 -16.13 -34.88 16.42
C LEU A 155 -16.26 -35.71 17.68
N ASP A 156 -15.25 -35.64 18.55
CA ASP A 156 -15.33 -36.21 19.90
C ASP A 156 -16.08 -35.27 20.88
N SER A 157 -16.14 -35.66 22.16
CA SER A 157 -16.83 -34.88 23.21
C SER A 157 -16.22 -33.52 23.45
N ASP A 158 -14.95 -33.34 23.11
CA ASP A 158 -14.19 -32.10 23.32
C ASP A 158 -14.15 -31.20 22.05
N GLY A 159 -14.81 -31.67 20.97
CA GLY A 159 -14.91 -30.94 19.69
C GLY A 159 -13.74 -31.18 18.74
N TYR A 160 -12.84 -32.12 19.02
CA TYR A 160 -11.75 -32.48 18.11
C TYR A 160 -12.21 -33.48 17.05
N LEU A 161 -11.57 -33.44 15.88
CA LEU A 161 -11.85 -34.36 14.79
C LEU A 161 -11.50 -35.77 15.19
N LYS A 162 -12.52 -36.64 15.30
CA LYS A 162 -12.39 -38.10 15.63
C LYS A 162 -12.21 -38.93 14.37
N SER A 163 -13.01 -38.67 13.36
CA SER A 163 -12.93 -39.34 12.06
C SER A 163 -13.53 -38.53 10.95
N TYR A 164 -13.17 -38.83 9.72
CA TYR A 164 -13.74 -38.20 8.54
C TYR A 164 -13.87 -39.19 7.38
N LYS A 165 -14.79 -38.88 6.47
CA LYS A 165 -14.96 -39.60 5.22
C LYS A 165 -15.21 -38.59 4.12
N ARG A 166 -14.45 -38.63 3.02
CA ARG A 166 -14.72 -37.83 1.84
C ARG A 166 -15.97 -38.36 1.12
N ILE A 167 -16.89 -37.51 0.76
CA ILE A 167 -18.13 -37.81 0.05
C ILE A 167 -18.16 -37.15 -1.31
#